data_1db42898f0d74c3b246fb03fcb35c5d3
#
_entry.id   1db42898f0d74c3b246fb03fcb35c5d3
#
_cell.length_a   1.000
_cell.length_b   1.000
_cell.length_c   1.000
_cell.angle_alpha   90.00
_cell.angle_beta   90.00
_cell.angle_gamma   90.00
#
_symmetry.space_group_name_H-M   'P 1'
#
loop_
_entity.id
_entity.type
_entity.pdbx_description
1 polymer ?
#
loop_
_entity_poly.entity_id
_entity_poly.type
_entity_poly.pdbx_seq_one_letter_code
_entity_poly.pdbx_strand_id
1 'polypeptide(L)'
;MAETVGVAATKSFALSVEELVVDSCDPSKLARFWMDVLGYELYEDEAEIASIEDPNGIGPAICFQKVPESKQVKNRVHLDLHVDEADLDAAVERLVALGATRVDEGENPEKSWVVLADLEGNEFCVVA
;
A
#
# COMPACT_ATOMS: atom_id res chain seq x y z
N MET A 1 -7.58 21.07 20.77
CA MET A 1 -8.08 20.85 20.83
C MET A 1 -8.59 20.68 21.10
N ALA A 2 -8.64 20.62 21.09
CA ALA A 2 -9.29 20.35 21.31
C ALA A 2 -9.79 20.05 21.57
N GLU A 3 -10.05 19.96 21.51
CA GLU A 3 -10.62 19.80 21.92
C GLU A 3 -11.24 19.31 22.07
N THR A 4 -11.37 19.23 22.28
CA THR A 4 -11.95 18.91 22.41
C THR A 4 -12.72 18.74 22.48
N VAL A 5 -12.80 18.71 22.13
CA VAL A 5 -13.69 18.66 22.17
C VAL A 5 -14.61 17.99 22.69
N GLY A 6 -14.72 17.93 23.08
CA GLY A 6 -15.54 17.49 23.85
C GLY A 6 -16.46 16.55 23.62
N VAL A 7 -16.72 16.16 23.16
CA VAL A 7 -17.56 15.42 22.86
C VAL A 7 -17.91 14.36 23.54
N ALA A 8 -17.47 14.34 24.30
CA ALA A 8 -17.71 13.48 24.91
C ALA A 8 -18.70 12.86 25.60
N ALA A 9 -19.48 13.42 26.01
CA ALA A 9 -20.51 12.83 26.72
C ALA A 9 -21.17 11.73 25.98
N THR A 10 -20.92 11.68 24.73
CA THR A 10 -21.52 10.69 23.88
C THR A 10 -20.77 9.40 24.02
N LYS A 11 -21.48 8.33 24.13
CA LYS A 11 -20.85 7.03 24.08
C LYS A 11 -20.22 6.83 22.72
N SER A 12 -18.99 6.39 22.70
CA SER A 12 -18.31 6.11 21.46
C SER A 12 -18.05 4.63 21.32
N PHE A 13 -17.91 4.19 20.10
CA PHE A 13 -17.51 2.83 19.78
C PHE A 13 -16.02 2.87 19.45
N ALA A 14 -15.30 1.85 19.87
CA ALA A 14 -13.88 1.75 19.60
C ALA A 14 -13.70 1.16 18.21
N LEU A 15 -13.64 2.04 17.20
CA LEU A 15 -13.45 1.62 15.83
C LEU A 15 -11.97 1.62 15.48
N SER A 16 -11.55 0.64 14.72
CA SER A 16 -10.18 0.55 14.24
C SER A 16 -10.20 0.04 12.81
N VAL A 17 -9.09 0.21 12.11
CA VAL A 17 -8.97 -0.31 10.76
C VAL A 17 -8.58 -1.78 10.86
N GLU A 18 -9.46 -2.65 10.40
CA GLU A 18 -9.20 -4.08 10.44
C GLU A 18 -8.18 -4.44 9.35
N GLU A 19 -8.40 -3.94 8.15
CA GLU A 19 -7.54 -4.22 7.01
C GLU A 19 -7.85 -3.25 5.89
N LEU A 20 -6.94 -3.16 4.93
CA LEU A 20 -7.21 -2.48 3.67
C LEU A 20 -7.62 -3.54 2.68
N VAL A 21 -8.67 -3.28 1.92
CA VAL A 21 -9.10 -4.21 0.87
C VAL A 21 -8.82 -3.56 -0.47
N VAL A 22 -8.09 -4.25 -1.32
CA VAL A 22 -7.68 -3.77 -2.64
C VAL A 22 -8.27 -4.68 -3.70
N ASP A 23 -8.99 -4.11 -4.64
CA ASP A 23 -9.53 -4.87 -5.76
C ASP A 23 -8.39 -5.27 -6.69
N SER A 24 -8.44 -6.49 -7.22
CA SER A 24 -7.35 -7.05 -7.99
C SER A 24 -7.88 -8.03 -9.04
N CYS A 25 -7.26 -8.04 -10.20
CA CYS A 25 -7.60 -9.04 -11.22
C CYS A 25 -6.89 -10.36 -10.93
N ASP A 26 -5.80 -10.33 -10.14
CA ASP A 26 -5.02 -11.51 -9.79
C ASP A 26 -4.55 -11.35 -8.35
N PRO A 27 -5.42 -11.66 -7.37
CA PRO A 27 -5.09 -11.42 -5.95
C PRO A 27 -3.81 -12.09 -5.48
N SER A 28 -3.57 -13.34 -5.86
CA SER A 28 -2.39 -14.05 -5.39
C SER A 28 -1.11 -13.38 -5.87
N LYS A 29 -1.06 -13.00 -7.13
CA LYS A 29 0.12 -12.38 -7.71
C LYS A 29 0.38 -11.00 -7.10
N LEU A 30 -0.68 -10.20 -6.95
CA LEU A 30 -0.55 -8.87 -6.39
C LEU A 30 -0.19 -8.93 -4.91
N ALA A 31 -0.78 -9.87 -4.17
CA ALA A 31 -0.46 -10.04 -2.76
C ALA A 31 1.01 -10.40 -2.57
N ARG A 32 1.56 -11.27 -3.43
CA ARG A 32 2.97 -11.66 -3.31
C ARG A 32 3.91 -10.51 -3.60
N PHE A 33 3.55 -9.65 -4.55
CA PHE A 33 4.32 -8.43 -4.80
C PHE A 33 4.38 -7.57 -3.53
N TRP A 34 3.23 -7.27 -2.96
CA TRP A 34 3.17 -6.41 -1.78
C TRP A 34 3.77 -7.07 -0.54
N MET A 35 3.68 -8.40 -0.44
CA MET A 35 4.35 -9.15 0.62
C MET A 35 5.86 -8.88 0.55
N ASP A 36 6.43 -8.96 -0.65
CA ASP A 36 7.86 -8.72 -0.82
C ASP A 36 8.25 -7.27 -0.58
N VAL A 37 7.39 -6.34 -0.99
CA VAL A 37 7.64 -4.90 -0.79
C VAL A 37 7.67 -4.55 0.70
N LEU A 38 6.71 -5.07 1.46
CA LEU A 38 6.52 -4.66 2.85
C LEU A 38 7.19 -5.57 3.87
N GLY A 39 7.67 -6.73 3.44
CA GLY A 39 8.19 -7.72 4.39
C GLY A 39 7.07 -8.35 5.20
N TYR A 40 5.88 -8.44 4.61
CA TYR A 40 4.71 -9.04 5.24
C TYR A 40 4.69 -10.53 4.98
N GLU A 41 3.77 -11.21 5.65
CA GLU A 41 3.54 -12.64 5.47
C GLU A 41 2.19 -12.90 4.85
N LEU A 42 2.14 -13.91 3.97
CA LEU A 42 0.89 -14.31 3.32
C LEU A 42 0.16 -15.25 4.27
N TYR A 43 -1.08 -14.93 4.62
CA TYR A 43 -1.84 -15.79 5.52
C TYR A 43 -3.12 -16.35 4.88
N GLU A 44 -3.47 -15.88 3.69
CA GLU A 44 -4.59 -16.41 2.94
C GLU A 44 -4.25 -16.31 1.46
N ASP A 45 -4.46 -17.39 0.71
CA ASP A 45 -4.06 -17.40 -0.70
C ASP A 45 -5.01 -18.32 -1.46
N GLU A 46 -6.11 -17.75 -1.94
CA GLU A 46 -7.11 -18.47 -2.71
C GLU A 46 -7.38 -17.72 -4.00
N ALA A 47 -8.11 -18.34 -4.93
CA ALA A 47 -8.35 -17.75 -6.24
C ALA A 47 -9.03 -16.39 -6.17
N GLU A 48 -9.97 -16.23 -5.24
CA GLU A 48 -10.78 -15.03 -5.14
C GLU A 48 -10.24 -14.02 -4.13
N ILE A 49 -9.32 -14.43 -3.28
CA ILE A 49 -8.86 -13.58 -2.19
C ILE A 49 -7.47 -14.02 -1.74
N ALA A 50 -6.59 -13.06 -1.49
CA ALA A 50 -5.28 -13.31 -0.93
C ALA A 50 -4.97 -12.20 0.04
N SER A 51 -4.41 -12.53 1.19
CA SER A 51 -4.22 -11.56 2.27
C SER A 51 -2.84 -11.66 2.88
N ILE A 52 -2.29 -10.51 3.22
CA ILE A 52 -0.96 -10.41 3.84
C ILE A 52 -1.07 -9.61 5.13
N GLU A 53 -0.17 -9.88 6.06
CA GLU A 53 -0.16 -9.17 7.33
C GLU A 53 1.26 -8.94 7.80
N ASP A 54 1.45 -7.91 8.60
CA ASP A 54 2.73 -7.58 9.21
C ASP A 54 3.00 -8.57 10.31
N PRO A 55 4.09 -9.36 10.23
CA PRO A 55 4.40 -10.33 11.29
C PRO A 55 4.66 -9.67 12.63
N ASN A 56 4.95 -8.38 12.64
CA ASN A 56 5.19 -7.63 13.88
C ASN A 56 3.91 -6.96 14.40
N GLY A 57 2.83 -7.04 13.66
CA GLY A 57 1.55 -6.49 14.08
C GLY A 57 1.49 -4.97 14.14
N ILE A 58 2.39 -4.28 13.44
CA ILE A 58 2.45 -2.83 13.47
C ILE A 58 1.65 -2.20 12.34
N GLY A 59 1.87 -2.67 11.12
CA GLY A 59 1.16 -2.15 9.96
C GLY A 59 -0.18 -2.85 9.76
N PRO A 60 -1.06 -2.27 8.93
CA PRO A 60 -2.36 -2.88 8.68
C PRO A 60 -2.24 -4.09 7.77
N ALA A 61 -3.13 -5.06 7.95
CA ALA A 61 -3.25 -6.17 7.02
C ALA A 61 -3.83 -5.65 5.70
N ILE A 62 -3.53 -6.33 4.61
CA ILE A 62 -4.05 -5.98 3.29
C ILE A 62 -4.64 -7.22 2.65
N CYS A 63 -5.88 -7.09 2.20
CA CYS A 63 -6.60 -8.17 1.54
C CYS A 63 -6.80 -7.78 0.08
N PHE A 64 -6.43 -8.67 -0.82
CA PHE A 64 -6.61 -8.46 -2.26
C PHE A 64 -7.79 -9.32 -2.70
N GLN A 65 -8.82 -8.68 -3.24
CA GLN A 65 -10.09 -9.31 -3.54
C GLN A 65 -10.34 -9.28 -5.04
N LYS A 66 -10.68 -10.41 -5.62
CA LYS A 66 -10.82 -10.51 -7.06
C LYS A 66 -12.00 -9.73 -7.58
N VAL A 67 -11.76 -8.95 -8.64
CA VAL A 67 -12.78 -8.27 -9.41
C VAL A 67 -12.50 -8.55 -10.89
N PRO A 68 -13.52 -8.48 -11.74
CA PRO A 68 -13.33 -8.79 -13.16
C PRO A 68 -12.67 -7.66 -13.94
N GLU A 69 -12.82 -6.43 -13.49
CA GLU A 69 -12.30 -5.29 -14.24
C GLU A 69 -10.91 -4.89 -13.81
N SER A 70 -10.10 -4.41 -14.77
CA SER A 70 -8.81 -3.84 -14.47
C SER A 70 -8.97 -2.38 -14.07
N LYS A 71 -7.95 -1.84 -13.42
CA LYS A 71 -7.93 -0.44 -13.02
C LYS A 71 -7.94 0.46 -14.26
N GLN A 72 -8.85 1.42 -14.31
CA GLN A 72 -8.99 2.31 -15.45
C GLN A 72 -8.61 3.75 -15.15
N VAL A 73 -8.79 4.19 -13.91
CA VAL A 73 -8.50 5.57 -13.51
C VAL A 73 -7.57 5.55 -12.31
N LYS A 74 -6.99 6.71 -12.00
CA LYS A 74 -6.10 6.83 -10.85
C LYS A 74 -6.83 6.40 -9.60
N ASN A 75 -6.15 5.63 -8.74
CA ASN A 75 -6.79 5.19 -7.51
C ASN A 75 -7.03 6.36 -6.56
N ARG A 76 -8.11 6.27 -5.79
CA ARG A 76 -8.56 7.34 -4.90
C ARG A 76 -7.77 7.38 -3.59
N VAL A 77 -7.14 6.27 -3.25
CA VAL A 77 -6.32 6.15 -2.05
C VAL A 77 -4.99 5.57 -2.48
N HIS A 78 -3.91 6.13 -2.01
CA HIS A 78 -2.60 5.54 -2.27
C HIS A 78 -1.80 5.41 -0.98
N LEU A 79 -0.85 4.52 -0.97
CA LEU A 79 0.03 4.31 0.17
C LEU A 79 1.29 5.14 -0.01
N ASP A 80 1.76 5.72 1.09
CA ASP A 80 3.08 6.34 1.13
C ASP A 80 3.95 5.42 1.98
N LEU A 81 5.02 4.91 1.39
CA LEU A 81 5.94 4.03 2.09
C LEU A 81 7.15 4.85 2.52
N HIS A 82 7.46 4.83 3.80
CA HIS A 82 8.58 5.60 4.31
C HIS A 82 9.90 4.85 4.13
N VAL A 83 10.94 5.61 3.78
CA VAL A 83 12.30 5.08 3.73
C VAL A 83 13.23 6.22 4.14
N ASP A 84 14.40 5.90 4.68
CA ASP A 84 15.38 6.92 5.02
C ASP A 84 15.87 7.59 3.74
N GLU A 85 16.13 8.88 3.82
CA GLU A 85 16.51 9.66 2.64
C GLU A 85 17.70 9.06 1.89
N ALA A 86 18.69 8.58 2.63
CA ALA A 86 19.88 8.00 2.03
C ALA A 86 19.59 6.74 1.22
N ASP A 87 18.45 6.09 1.48
CA ASP A 87 18.11 4.82 0.85
C ASP A 87 17.05 4.96 -0.23
N LEU A 88 16.58 6.17 -0.51
CA LEU A 88 15.46 6.37 -1.43
C LEU A 88 15.72 5.75 -2.80
N ASP A 89 16.86 6.07 -3.41
CA ASP A 89 17.16 5.57 -4.75
C ASP A 89 17.27 4.05 -4.77
N ALA A 90 17.94 3.48 -3.78
CA ALA A 90 18.12 2.03 -3.71
C ALA A 90 16.78 1.32 -3.50
N ALA A 91 15.90 1.92 -2.70
CA ALA A 91 14.58 1.35 -2.46
C ALA A 91 13.76 1.36 -3.75
N VAL A 92 13.79 2.46 -4.49
CA VAL A 92 13.06 2.55 -5.76
C VAL A 92 13.58 1.51 -6.75
N GLU A 93 14.90 1.35 -6.84
CA GLU A 93 15.47 0.34 -7.75
C GLU A 93 15.02 -1.07 -7.38
N ARG A 94 14.96 -1.35 -6.08
CA ARG A 94 14.50 -2.67 -5.63
C ARG A 94 13.04 -2.90 -6.01
N LEU A 95 12.19 -1.88 -5.83
CA LEU A 95 10.78 -2.00 -6.17
C LEU A 95 10.57 -2.21 -7.67
N VAL A 96 11.35 -1.52 -8.49
CA VAL A 96 11.29 -1.71 -9.94
C VAL A 96 11.72 -3.13 -10.28
N ALA A 97 12.75 -3.63 -9.61
CA ALA A 97 13.20 -5.01 -9.83
C ALA A 97 12.13 -6.04 -9.45
N LEU A 98 11.27 -5.71 -8.48
CA LEU A 98 10.15 -6.57 -8.09
C LEU A 98 8.97 -6.48 -9.05
N GLY A 99 8.96 -5.49 -9.94
CA GLY A 99 7.92 -5.35 -10.93
C GLY A 99 7.18 -4.03 -10.93
N ALA A 100 7.50 -3.12 -10.03
CA ALA A 100 6.86 -1.81 -10.01
C ALA A 100 7.33 -0.98 -11.20
N THR A 101 6.51 -0.01 -11.59
CA THR A 101 6.81 0.90 -12.71
C THR A 101 6.90 2.31 -12.17
N ARG A 102 7.89 3.07 -12.61
CA ARG A 102 7.97 4.49 -12.25
C ARG A 102 6.91 5.26 -13.04
N VAL A 103 6.21 6.15 -12.34
CA VAL A 103 5.17 6.95 -12.94
C VAL A 103 5.67 8.37 -13.23
N ASP A 104 6.58 8.89 -12.39
CA ASP A 104 7.04 10.26 -12.49
C ASP A 104 8.48 10.38 -12.96
N GLU A 105 8.86 9.63 -13.98
CA GLU A 105 10.22 9.68 -14.50
C GLU A 105 10.58 11.08 -14.93
N GLY A 106 11.85 11.47 -14.66
CA GLY A 106 12.33 12.77 -15.07
C GLY A 106 11.83 13.92 -14.24
N GLU A 107 11.17 13.63 -13.15
CA GLU A 107 10.65 14.66 -12.28
C GLU A 107 11.73 15.37 -11.49
N ASN A 108 11.32 16.39 -10.76
CA ASN A 108 12.20 17.24 -9.98
C ASN A 108 13.07 16.42 -9.02
N PRO A 109 14.40 16.48 -9.17
CA PRO A 109 15.31 15.71 -8.30
C PRO A 109 15.30 16.15 -6.85
N GLU A 110 14.69 17.31 -6.57
CA GLU A 110 14.62 17.79 -5.20
C GLU A 110 13.45 17.20 -4.42
N LYS A 111 12.57 16.47 -5.10
CA LYS A 111 11.47 15.83 -4.41
C LYS A 111 12.00 14.77 -3.46
N SER A 112 11.35 14.66 -2.32
CA SER A 112 11.69 13.65 -1.33
C SER A 112 10.78 12.43 -1.46
N TRP A 113 10.07 12.29 -2.57
CA TRP A 113 9.21 11.14 -2.82
C TRP A 113 9.25 10.76 -4.29
N VAL A 114 8.94 9.49 -4.56
CA VAL A 114 8.87 8.96 -5.92
C VAL A 114 7.55 8.23 -6.08
N VAL A 115 6.86 8.47 -7.18
CA VAL A 115 5.59 7.80 -7.47
C VAL A 115 5.85 6.58 -8.34
N LEU A 116 5.31 5.44 -7.92
CA LEU A 116 5.41 4.19 -8.65
C LEU A 116 4.02 3.60 -8.82
N ALA A 117 3.93 2.56 -9.64
CA ALA A 117 2.70 1.79 -9.79
C ALA A 117 3.02 0.32 -9.53
N ASP A 118 2.10 -0.38 -8.90
CA ASP A 118 2.28 -1.81 -8.64
C ASP A 118 1.97 -2.62 -9.90
N LEU A 119 1.90 -3.95 -9.78
CA LEU A 119 1.72 -4.83 -10.92
C LEU A 119 0.41 -4.60 -11.66
N GLU A 120 -0.58 -4.01 -11.01
CA GLU A 120 -1.87 -3.74 -11.63
C GLU A 120 -2.12 -2.25 -11.86
N GLY A 121 -1.07 -1.45 -11.73
CA GLY A 121 -1.15 -0.03 -12.01
C GLY A 121 -1.60 0.83 -10.85
N ASN A 122 -1.72 0.28 -9.66
CA ASN A 122 -2.11 1.08 -8.50
C ASN A 122 -0.95 1.99 -8.09
N GLU A 123 -1.19 3.29 -8.07
CA GLU A 123 -0.16 4.26 -7.72
C GLU A 123 0.14 4.23 -6.23
N PHE A 124 1.40 4.34 -5.88
CA PHE A 124 1.86 4.48 -4.51
C PHE A 124 3.15 5.29 -4.51
N CYS A 125 3.54 5.78 -3.35
CA CYS A 125 4.73 6.61 -3.23
C CYS A 125 5.73 6.01 -2.27
N VAL A 126 7.00 6.26 -2.54
CA VAL A 126 8.07 6.02 -1.57
C VAL A 126 8.51 7.40 -1.12
N VAL A 127 8.48 7.63 0.18
CA VAL A 127 8.67 8.96 0.77
C VAL A 127 9.85 8.92 1.74
N ALA A 128 10.73 9.87 1.59
CA ALA A 128 11.89 9.98 2.48
C ALA A 128 11.72 11.09 3.51
#